data_1be531b355d9fe6e29fc25ded4244506
#
_entry.id   1be531b355d9fe6e29fc25ded4244506
#
_cell.length_a   1.000
_cell.length_b   1.000
_cell.length_c   1.000
_cell.angle_alpha   90.00
_cell.angle_beta   90.00
_cell.angle_gamma   90.00
#
_symmetry.space_group_name_H-M   'P 1'
#
loop_
_entity.id
_entity.type
_entity.pdbx_description
1 polymer ?
#
loop_
_entity_poly.entity_id
_entity_poly.type
_entity_poly.pdbx_seq_one_letter_code
_entity_poly.pdbx_strand_id
1 'polypeptide(L)'
;MTTKQKILIVDDDENIAELISLYLAKECFDTMMVHDGMDAISAFDTYQPNLILLDLMLPGIDGYQVCREIRGKSNVPIIMLSAKGEVFDKVLGLELGADDYIIKPFDSKELVARVRAVLRRYQTQPAIQQATTPQNQGKCVEYPGIIINLTNYSVMVDGKNVEMPPKELELLYFLAASPNQVFTREQLLDQLWGYEYIGDTRTVDVHIKRLREKIKDHPTWKISTVWGIGYKFEVK
;
A
#
# COMPACT_ATOMS: atom_id res chain seq x y z
N MET A 1 16.91 -22.63 -0.22
CA MET A 1 17.43 -21.35 -0.79
C MET A 1 16.32 -20.36 -0.68
N THR A 2 16.45 -19.34 0.14
CA THR A 2 15.48 -18.24 0.21
C THR A 2 15.55 -17.47 -1.11
N THR A 3 14.47 -17.47 -1.88
CA THR A 3 14.36 -16.67 -3.10
C THR A 3 14.47 -15.20 -2.72
N LYS A 4 15.38 -14.47 -3.36
CA LYS A 4 15.51 -13.02 -3.17
C LYS A 4 14.21 -12.34 -3.61
N GLN A 5 13.81 -11.30 -2.87
CA GLN A 5 12.67 -10.48 -3.28
C GLN A 5 13.04 -9.60 -4.46
N LYS A 6 12.15 -9.54 -5.43
CA LYS A 6 12.31 -8.83 -6.70
C LYS A 6 11.72 -7.43 -6.61
N ILE A 7 12.48 -6.43 -6.99
CA ILE A 7 12.04 -5.04 -7.02
C ILE A 7 12.19 -4.51 -8.44
N LEU A 8 11.10 -4.03 -9.03
CA LEU A 8 11.11 -3.32 -10.30
C LEU A 8 11.34 -1.83 -10.02
N ILE A 9 12.37 -1.27 -10.63
CA ILE A 9 12.71 0.15 -10.55
C ILE A 9 12.35 0.77 -11.89
N VAL A 10 11.50 1.77 -11.88
CA VAL A 10 11.02 2.49 -13.06
C VAL A 10 11.38 3.96 -12.87
N ASP A 11 12.39 4.44 -13.57
CA ASP A 11 12.92 5.80 -13.47
C ASP A 11 13.61 6.16 -14.79
N ASP A 12 13.28 7.30 -15.39
CA ASP A 12 13.86 7.74 -16.65
C ASP A 12 15.32 8.21 -16.51
N ASP A 13 15.74 8.57 -15.29
CA ASP A 13 17.16 8.85 -14.99
C ASP A 13 17.89 7.54 -14.64
N GLU A 14 18.69 7.06 -15.60
CA GLU A 14 19.51 5.85 -15.45
C GLU A 14 20.42 5.90 -14.22
N ASN A 15 20.99 7.07 -13.88
CA ASN A 15 21.89 7.20 -12.73
C ASN A 15 21.11 7.03 -11.41
N ILE A 16 19.89 7.56 -11.32
CA ILE A 16 19.04 7.37 -10.15
C ILE A 16 18.62 5.91 -10.04
N ALA A 17 18.21 5.27 -11.14
CA ALA A 17 17.84 3.86 -11.17
C ALA A 17 19.00 2.95 -10.73
N GLU A 18 20.20 3.19 -11.26
CA GLU A 18 21.42 2.45 -10.86
C GLU A 18 21.76 2.66 -9.38
N LEU A 19 21.66 3.88 -8.88
CA LEU A 19 21.93 4.21 -7.48
C LEU A 19 20.95 3.48 -6.55
N ILE A 20 19.66 3.48 -6.89
CA ILE A 20 18.62 2.74 -6.15
C ILE A 20 18.94 1.24 -6.18
N SER A 21 19.23 0.70 -7.37
CA SER A 21 19.59 -0.72 -7.55
C SER A 21 20.78 -1.11 -6.68
N LEU A 22 21.83 -0.28 -6.65
CA LEU A 22 23.01 -0.53 -5.81
C LEU A 22 22.67 -0.59 -4.32
N TYR A 23 21.83 0.32 -3.83
CA TYR A 23 21.39 0.31 -2.41
C TYR A 23 20.58 -0.94 -2.08
N LEU A 24 19.65 -1.30 -2.96
CA LEU A 24 18.79 -2.48 -2.76
C LEU A 24 19.56 -3.80 -2.89
N ALA A 25 20.52 -3.88 -3.81
CA ALA A 25 21.38 -5.06 -3.96
C ALA A 25 22.24 -5.34 -2.71
N LYS A 26 22.74 -4.28 -2.02
CA LYS A 26 23.44 -4.40 -0.73
C LYS A 26 22.55 -5.01 0.36
N GLU A 27 21.24 -4.85 0.23
CA GLU A 27 20.22 -5.38 1.14
C GLU A 27 19.64 -6.73 0.69
N CYS A 28 20.35 -7.38 -0.24
CA CYS A 28 20.00 -8.70 -0.80
C CYS A 28 18.70 -8.76 -1.61
N PHE A 29 18.21 -7.63 -2.12
CA PHE A 29 17.13 -7.62 -3.10
C PHE A 29 17.63 -7.95 -4.51
N ASP A 30 16.76 -8.51 -5.34
CA ASP A 30 16.95 -8.66 -6.77
C ASP A 30 16.26 -7.50 -7.48
N THR A 31 16.91 -6.83 -8.42
CA THR A 31 16.41 -5.60 -9.03
C THR A 31 16.40 -5.70 -10.54
N MET A 32 15.34 -5.17 -11.16
CA MET A 32 15.25 -4.91 -12.60
C MET A 32 14.96 -3.43 -12.79
N MET A 33 15.65 -2.80 -13.72
CA MET A 33 15.49 -1.39 -14.06
C MET A 33 14.86 -1.26 -15.44
N VAL A 34 13.92 -0.33 -15.58
CA VAL A 34 13.34 0.12 -16.85
C VAL A 34 13.17 1.64 -16.81
N HIS A 35 13.19 2.29 -17.99
CA HIS A 35 13.35 3.73 -18.09
C HIS A 35 12.17 4.43 -18.77
N ASP A 36 11.13 3.71 -19.09
CA ASP A 36 9.87 4.26 -19.61
C ASP A 36 8.65 3.50 -19.12
N GLY A 37 7.48 4.12 -19.25
CA GLY A 37 6.25 3.58 -18.70
C GLY A 37 5.69 2.37 -19.47
N MET A 38 5.95 2.24 -20.77
CA MET A 38 5.50 1.08 -21.56
C MET A 38 6.30 -0.15 -21.20
N ASP A 39 7.62 0.01 -21.08
CA ASP A 39 8.52 -1.06 -20.64
C ASP A 39 8.19 -1.49 -19.20
N ALA A 40 7.77 -0.57 -18.33
CA ALA A 40 7.36 -0.89 -16.97
C ALA A 40 6.20 -1.89 -16.92
N ILE A 41 5.18 -1.72 -17.78
CA ILE A 41 4.03 -2.63 -17.85
C ILE A 41 4.47 -4.01 -18.35
N SER A 42 5.32 -4.06 -19.38
CA SER A 42 5.85 -5.30 -19.96
C SER A 42 6.77 -6.04 -18.97
N ALA A 43 7.63 -5.28 -18.28
CA ALA A 43 8.53 -5.81 -17.25
C ALA A 43 7.75 -6.34 -16.05
N PHE A 44 6.66 -5.68 -15.62
CA PHE A 44 5.80 -6.16 -14.56
C PHE A 44 5.28 -7.57 -14.86
N ASP A 45 4.75 -7.79 -16.07
CA ASP A 45 4.16 -9.07 -16.46
C ASP A 45 5.20 -10.20 -16.54
N THR A 46 6.44 -9.89 -16.94
CA THR A 46 7.52 -10.89 -17.12
C THR A 46 8.35 -11.12 -15.88
N TYR A 47 8.74 -10.07 -15.19
CA TYR A 47 9.63 -10.13 -14.02
C TYR A 47 8.88 -10.56 -12.73
N GLN A 48 7.57 -10.30 -12.64
CA GLN A 48 6.73 -10.59 -11.47
C GLN A 48 7.35 -10.03 -10.17
N PRO A 49 7.48 -8.70 -10.04
CA PRO A 49 8.12 -8.06 -8.90
C PRO A 49 7.29 -8.21 -7.61
N ASN A 50 7.97 -8.20 -6.48
CA ASN A 50 7.35 -8.15 -5.15
C ASN A 50 7.05 -6.71 -4.70
N LEU A 51 7.67 -5.71 -5.34
CA LEU A 51 7.46 -4.28 -5.12
C LEU A 51 7.93 -3.50 -6.34
N ILE A 52 7.28 -2.37 -6.60
CA ILE A 52 7.63 -1.44 -7.67
C ILE A 52 8.02 -0.09 -7.05
N LEU A 53 9.18 0.42 -7.42
CA LEU A 53 9.56 1.82 -7.26
C LEU A 53 9.26 2.53 -8.57
N LEU A 54 8.42 3.55 -8.57
CA LEU A 54 7.85 4.13 -9.79
C LEU A 54 8.00 5.65 -9.79
N ASP A 55 8.81 6.16 -10.72
CA ASP A 55 8.83 7.60 -10.96
C ASP A 55 7.52 8.07 -11.61
N LEU A 56 7.12 9.27 -11.25
CA LEU A 56 5.96 9.94 -11.82
C LEU A 56 6.24 10.56 -13.18
N MET A 57 7.47 11.03 -13.40
CA MET A 57 7.86 11.81 -14.58
C MET A 57 8.51 10.93 -15.63
N LEU A 58 7.78 9.95 -16.15
CA LEU A 58 8.28 9.04 -17.18
C LEU A 58 7.98 9.57 -18.60
N PRO A 59 8.82 9.26 -19.58
CA PRO A 59 8.52 9.52 -20.98
C PRO A 59 7.41 8.58 -21.48
N GLY A 60 6.65 9.05 -22.46
CA GLY A 60 5.54 8.29 -23.04
C GLY A 60 4.30 8.27 -22.16
N ILE A 61 4.12 7.23 -21.37
CA ILE A 61 3.07 7.17 -20.37
C ILE A 61 3.64 7.48 -18.99
N ASP A 62 2.97 8.39 -18.27
CA ASP A 62 3.42 8.84 -16.95
C ASP A 62 3.26 7.76 -15.88
N GLY A 63 3.93 7.96 -14.73
CA GLY A 63 3.87 7.01 -13.62
C GLY A 63 2.47 6.84 -13.02
N TYR A 64 1.60 7.83 -13.14
CA TYR A 64 0.21 7.71 -12.70
C TYR A 64 -0.57 6.73 -13.57
N GLN A 65 -0.35 6.77 -14.89
CA GLN A 65 -0.99 5.84 -15.82
C GLN A 65 -0.44 4.43 -15.63
N VAL A 66 0.88 4.27 -15.47
CA VAL A 66 1.51 2.97 -15.14
C VAL A 66 0.91 2.38 -13.86
N CYS A 67 0.79 3.19 -12.80
CA CYS A 67 0.18 2.76 -11.54
C CYS A 67 -1.25 2.27 -11.75
N ARG A 68 -2.07 3.00 -12.49
CA ARG A 68 -3.47 2.63 -12.78
C ARG A 68 -3.57 1.31 -13.56
N GLU A 69 -2.75 1.14 -14.59
CA GLU A 69 -2.71 -0.08 -15.41
C GLU A 69 -2.32 -1.32 -14.57
N ILE A 70 -1.30 -1.18 -13.72
CA ILE A 70 -0.87 -2.25 -12.82
C ILE A 70 -1.93 -2.54 -11.77
N ARG A 71 -2.58 -1.53 -11.21
CA ARG A 71 -3.68 -1.71 -10.24
C ARG A 71 -4.91 -2.39 -10.82
N GLY A 72 -5.15 -2.24 -12.12
CA GLY A 72 -6.19 -3.01 -12.82
C GLY A 72 -5.92 -4.52 -12.87
N LYS A 73 -4.68 -4.95 -12.64
CA LYS A 73 -4.24 -6.36 -12.77
C LYS A 73 -3.75 -6.95 -11.44
N SER A 74 -3.23 -6.13 -10.50
CA SER A 74 -2.50 -6.61 -9.34
C SER A 74 -2.53 -5.64 -8.16
N ASN A 75 -2.43 -6.21 -6.96
CA ASN A 75 -2.20 -5.49 -5.71
C ASN A 75 -0.72 -5.46 -5.29
N VAL A 76 0.23 -5.67 -6.22
CA VAL A 76 1.67 -5.53 -5.93
C VAL A 76 1.95 -4.17 -5.30
N PRO A 77 2.77 -4.07 -4.23
CA PRO A 77 3.06 -2.78 -3.63
C PRO A 77 3.78 -1.85 -4.59
N ILE A 78 3.35 -0.59 -4.61
CA ILE A 78 3.94 0.48 -5.42
C ILE A 78 4.33 1.63 -4.50
N ILE A 79 5.61 2.00 -4.53
CA ILE A 79 6.12 3.23 -3.91
C ILE A 79 6.41 4.21 -5.03
N MET A 80 5.77 5.36 -5.00
CA MET A 80 6.02 6.42 -5.98
C MET A 80 7.25 7.23 -5.60
N LEU A 81 8.06 7.55 -6.60
CA LEU A 81 9.19 8.48 -6.50
C LEU A 81 8.81 9.76 -7.23
N SER A 82 9.12 10.94 -6.69
CA SER A 82 8.83 12.19 -7.36
C SER A 82 9.78 13.32 -6.97
N ALA A 83 10.17 14.11 -7.95
CA ALA A 83 10.88 15.37 -7.75
C ALA A 83 9.96 16.49 -7.23
N LYS A 84 8.64 16.32 -7.36
CA LYS A 84 7.65 17.32 -6.95
C LYS A 84 7.19 17.08 -5.53
N GLY A 85 7.51 18.01 -4.64
CA GLY A 85 7.09 18.02 -3.25
C GLY A 85 5.67 18.57 -3.02
N GLU A 86 4.91 18.87 -4.07
CA GLU A 86 3.58 19.43 -3.91
C GLU A 86 2.61 18.41 -3.31
N VAL A 87 1.82 18.87 -2.36
CA VAL A 87 0.82 18.05 -1.66
C VAL A 87 -0.16 17.40 -2.64
N PHE A 88 -0.45 18.09 -3.75
CA PHE A 88 -1.35 17.60 -4.80
C PHE A 88 -0.81 16.34 -5.48
N ASP A 89 0.47 16.28 -5.83
CA ASP A 89 1.08 15.11 -6.49
C ASP A 89 1.10 13.88 -5.58
N LYS A 90 1.35 14.08 -4.28
CA LYS A 90 1.30 13.00 -3.28
C LYS A 90 -0.12 12.44 -3.13
N VAL A 91 -1.11 13.32 -3.01
CA VAL A 91 -2.52 12.93 -2.86
C VAL A 91 -2.98 12.19 -4.12
N LEU A 92 -2.66 12.69 -5.30
CA LEU A 92 -3.04 12.06 -6.57
C LEU A 92 -2.39 10.67 -6.72
N GLY A 93 -1.09 10.54 -6.44
CA GLY A 93 -0.40 9.25 -6.51
C GLY A 93 -1.00 8.21 -5.58
N LEU A 94 -1.27 8.61 -4.34
CA LEU A 94 -1.95 7.76 -3.37
C LEU A 94 -3.40 7.47 -3.79
N GLU A 95 -4.16 8.41 -4.33
CA GLU A 95 -5.51 8.18 -4.87
C GLU A 95 -5.54 7.19 -6.03
N LEU A 96 -4.47 7.07 -6.81
CA LEU A 96 -4.35 6.13 -7.92
C LEU A 96 -3.90 4.73 -7.52
N GLY A 97 -3.54 4.48 -6.26
CA GLY A 97 -3.25 3.14 -5.79
C GLY A 97 -1.86 2.93 -5.20
N ALA A 98 -1.00 3.95 -5.13
CA ALA A 98 0.29 3.82 -4.47
C ALA A 98 0.13 3.48 -2.97
N ASP A 99 1.07 2.71 -2.45
CA ASP A 99 1.12 2.30 -1.04
C ASP A 99 1.95 3.27 -0.20
N ASP A 100 2.93 3.93 -0.84
CA ASP A 100 3.79 4.93 -0.23
C ASP A 100 4.33 5.90 -1.28
N TYR A 101 5.01 6.96 -0.81
CA TYR A 101 5.53 8.04 -1.64
C TYR A 101 6.87 8.55 -1.09
N ILE A 102 7.86 8.71 -1.95
CA ILE A 102 9.20 9.22 -1.60
C ILE A 102 9.50 10.45 -2.46
N ILE A 103 9.99 11.51 -1.82
CA ILE A 103 10.39 12.74 -2.53
C ILE A 103 11.86 12.63 -2.92
N LYS A 104 12.19 12.94 -4.17
CA LYS A 104 13.55 13.16 -4.65
C LYS A 104 14.03 14.59 -4.30
N PRO A 105 15.29 14.80 -3.82
CA PRO A 105 16.26 13.77 -3.48
C PRO A 105 15.96 13.08 -2.15
N PHE A 106 16.20 11.79 -2.07
CA PHE A 106 15.95 10.97 -0.88
C PHE A 106 17.25 10.42 -0.27
N ASP A 107 17.21 10.16 1.02
CA ASP A 107 18.27 9.41 1.70
C ASP A 107 18.17 7.91 1.39
N SER A 108 19.31 7.26 1.17
CA SER A 108 19.35 5.83 0.86
C SER A 108 18.77 4.95 1.96
N LYS A 109 18.99 5.34 3.22
CA LYS A 109 18.46 4.60 4.37
C LYS A 109 16.95 4.75 4.46
N GLU A 110 16.41 5.93 4.13
CA GLU A 110 14.97 6.17 4.06
C GLU A 110 14.34 5.28 2.99
N LEU A 111 14.87 5.26 1.78
CA LEU A 111 14.38 4.42 0.69
C LEU A 111 14.35 2.94 1.08
N VAL A 112 15.47 2.42 1.59
CA VAL A 112 15.58 1.02 2.02
C VAL A 112 14.61 0.71 3.17
N ALA A 113 14.49 1.60 4.15
CA ALA A 113 13.57 1.41 5.28
C ALA A 113 12.10 1.33 4.80
N ARG A 114 11.70 2.19 3.87
CA ARG A 114 10.35 2.18 3.28
C ARG A 114 10.08 0.91 2.47
N VAL A 115 11.02 0.52 1.60
CA VAL A 115 10.93 -0.72 0.83
C VAL A 115 10.75 -1.93 1.76
N ARG A 116 11.60 -2.04 2.81
CA ARG A 116 11.48 -3.12 3.80
C ARG A 116 10.16 -3.08 4.56
N ALA A 117 9.72 -1.91 4.97
CA ALA A 117 8.46 -1.73 5.69
C ALA A 117 7.27 -2.17 4.84
N VAL A 118 7.24 -1.79 3.57
CA VAL A 118 6.19 -2.18 2.63
C VAL A 118 6.24 -3.69 2.38
N LEU A 119 7.40 -4.26 2.02
CA LEU A 119 7.55 -5.69 1.72
C LEU A 119 7.23 -6.59 2.92
N ARG A 120 7.61 -6.20 4.14
CA ARG A 120 7.28 -6.97 5.36
C ARG A 120 5.79 -7.20 5.51
N ARG A 121 4.98 -6.21 5.14
CA ARG A 121 3.51 -6.28 5.20
C ARG A 121 2.95 -7.27 4.18
N TYR A 122 3.56 -7.33 3.01
CA TYR A 122 3.16 -8.26 1.93
C TYR A 122 3.64 -9.70 2.13
N GLN A 123 4.72 -9.92 2.89
CA GLN A 123 5.23 -11.26 3.20
C GLN A 123 4.39 -12.02 4.23
N THR A 124 3.58 -11.32 5.01
CA THR A 124 2.69 -11.94 5.99
C THR A 124 1.44 -12.57 5.33
N GLN A 125 1.39 -12.63 3.99
CA GLN A 125 0.36 -13.39 3.26
C GLN A 125 0.75 -14.87 3.22
N PRO A 126 0.07 -15.77 3.96
CA PRO A 126 0.19 -17.19 3.69
C PRO A 126 -0.43 -17.49 2.33
N ALA A 127 0.31 -18.16 1.46
CA ALA A 127 -0.26 -18.76 0.26
C ALA A 127 -1.54 -19.52 0.64
N ILE A 128 -2.61 -19.28 -0.09
CA ILE A 128 -3.90 -19.92 0.10
C ILE A 128 -3.71 -21.44 -0.08
N GLN A 129 -3.48 -22.16 1.01
CA GLN A 129 -3.74 -23.59 1.06
C GLN A 129 -5.08 -23.76 1.75
N GLN A 130 -6.04 -24.29 0.98
CA GLN A 130 -7.29 -24.82 1.50
C GLN A 130 -6.98 -25.79 2.64
N ALA A 131 -7.36 -25.42 3.84
CA ALA A 131 -7.45 -26.37 4.94
C ALA A 131 -8.62 -25.97 5.83
N THR A 132 -9.65 -26.76 5.75
CA THR A 132 -10.71 -26.92 6.74
C THR A 132 -10.12 -27.26 8.10
N THR A 133 -10.43 -26.47 9.10
CA THR A 133 -10.88 -26.79 10.48
C THR A 133 -10.54 -25.68 11.47
N PRO A 134 -11.40 -25.43 12.48
CA PRO A 134 -11.35 -24.21 13.27
C PRO A 134 -10.50 -24.42 14.53
N GLN A 135 -9.53 -23.54 14.74
CA GLN A 135 -9.04 -23.11 16.06
C GLN A 135 -7.67 -22.43 15.90
N ASN A 136 -7.69 -21.19 15.46
CA ASN A 136 -6.68 -20.20 15.84
C ASN A 136 -7.40 -18.87 15.83
N GLN A 137 -7.47 -18.18 16.98
CA GLN A 137 -8.00 -16.82 17.07
C GLN A 137 -7.01 -15.90 16.35
N GLY A 138 -7.02 -15.96 15.01
CA GLY A 138 -6.32 -15.04 14.13
C GLY A 138 -6.90 -13.64 14.28
N LYS A 139 -6.14 -12.62 13.91
CA LYS A 139 -6.57 -11.22 13.88
C LYS A 139 -7.75 -11.05 12.91
N CYS A 140 -8.95 -11.39 13.37
CA CYS A 140 -10.19 -11.34 12.62
C CYS A 140 -11.22 -10.51 13.39
N VAL A 141 -11.93 -9.65 12.67
CA VAL A 141 -13.03 -8.84 13.21
C VAL A 141 -14.25 -9.07 12.34
N GLU A 142 -15.40 -9.32 12.97
CA GLU A 142 -16.65 -9.59 12.29
C GLU A 142 -17.77 -8.67 12.81
N TYR A 143 -18.47 -8.06 11.86
CA TYR A 143 -19.68 -7.30 12.07
C TYR A 143 -20.75 -7.74 11.06
N PRO A 144 -22.05 -7.41 11.29
CA PRO A 144 -23.07 -7.70 10.31
C PRO A 144 -22.68 -7.22 8.92
N GLY A 145 -22.63 -8.14 7.94
CA GLY A 145 -22.29 -7.84 6.56
C GLY A 145 -20.81 -7.65 6.25
N ILE A 146 -19.88 -7.70 7.24
CA ILE A 146 -18.44 -7.59 6.96
C ILE A 146 -17.62 -8.53 7.84
N ILE A 147 -16.62 -9.18 7.24
CA ILE A 147 -15.59 -9.98 7.91
C ILE A 147 -14.24 -9.46 7.45
N ILE A 148 -13.41 -9.02 8.38
CA ILE A 148 -12.08 -8.48 8.13
C ILE A 148 -11.06 -9.41 8.77
N ASN A 149 -10.25 -10.06 7.98
CA ASN A 149 -9.26 -11.00 8.47
C ASN A 149 -7.84 -10.53 8.08
N LEU A 150 -7.10 -10.01 9.07
CA LEU A 150 -5.73 -9.55 8.88
C LEU A 150 -4.73 -10.72 8.79
N THR A 151 -5.08 -11.91 9.25
CA THR A 151 -4.18 -13.06 9.21
C THR A 151 -4.01 -13.60 7.78
N ASN A 152 -5.09 -13.64 7.02
CA ASN A 152 -5.07 -14.08 5.61
C ASN A 152 -5.28 -12.93 4.61
N TYR A 153 -5.25 -11.69 5.08
CA TYR A 153 -5.42 -10.48 4.27
C TYR A 153 -6.67 -10.51 3.39
N SER A 154 -7.82 -10.88 3.97
CA SER A 154 -9.09 -10.95 3.24
C SER A 154 -10.16 -10.09 3.89
N VAL A 155 -11.01 -9.49 3.07
CA VAL A 155 -12.21 -8.78 3.49
C VAL A 155 -13.41 -9.32 2.71
N MET A 156 -14.44 -9.73 3.42
CA MET A 156 -15.71 -10.12 2.84
C MET A 156 -16.78 -9.09 3.21
N VAL A 157 -17.51 -8.60 2.22
CA VAL A 157 -18.64 -7.70 2.40
C VAL A 157 -19.87 -8.34 1.75
N ASP A 158 -20.93 -8.54 2.52
CA ASP A 158 -22.16 -9.20 2.10
C ASP A 158 -21.91 -10.56 1.40
N GLY A 159 -20.95 -11.34 1.97
CA GLY A 159 -20.56 -12.65 1.44
C GLY A 159 -19.69 -12.63 0.18
N LYS A 160 -19.29 -11.44 -0.30
CA LYS A 160 -18.40 -11.29 -1.45
C LYS A 160 -17.01 -10.87 -1.00
N ASN A 161 -15.98 -11.47 -1.59
CA ASN A 161 -14.61 -11.04 -1.35
C ASN A 161 -14.38 -9.66 -1.99
N VAL A 162 -13.81 -8.73 -1.22
CA VAL A 162 -13.44 -7.38 -1.67
C VAL A 162 -11.92 -7.29 -1.70
N GLU A 163 -11.36 -7.17 -2.88
CA GLU A 163 -9.93 -6.98 -3.04
C GLU A 163 -9.53 -5.56 -2.61
N MET A 164 -8.52 -5.49 -1.75
CA MET A 164 -7.95 -4.21 -1.35
C MET A 164 -6.45 -4.34 -1.05
N PRO A 165 -5.68 -3.29 -1.36
CA PRO A 165 -4.26 -3.23 -1.00
C PRO A 165 -4.08 -3.44 0.51
N PRO A 166 -2.97 -4.07 0.93
CA PRO A 166 -2.73 -4.36 2.34
C PRO A 166 -2.87 -3.16 3.27
N LYS A 167 -2.44 -1.97 2.85
CA LYS A 167 -2.58 -0.75 3.67
C LYS A 167 -4.02 -0.37 3.94
N GLU A 168 -4.89 -0.53 2.96
CA GLU A 168 -6.32 -0.29 3.15
C GLU A 168 -6.92 -1.32 4.11
N LEU A 169 -6.55 -2.59 3.97
CA LEU A 169 -7.01 -3.66 4.85
C LEU A 169 -6.50 -3.47 6.29
N GLU A 170 -5.21 -3.14 6.46
CA GLU A 170 -4.62 -2.85 7.76
C GLU A 170 -5.32 -1.68 8.45
N LEU A 171 -5.60 -0.59 7.72
CA LEU A 171 -6.32 0.57 8.24
C LEU A 171 -7.76 0.21 8.64
N LEU A 172 -8.45 -0.53 7.78
CA LEU A 172 -9.80 -1.00 8.06
C LEU A 172 -9.85 -1.90 9.30
N TYR A 173 -8.94 -2.88 9.37
CA TYR A 173 -8.82 -3.77 10.52
C TYR A 173 -8.52 -3.00 11.80
N PHE A 174 -7.55 -2.07 11.77
CA PHE A 174 -7.14 -1.29 12.93
C PHE A 174 -8.31 -0.48 13.51
N LEU A 175 -9.07 0.17 12.65
CA LEU A 175 -10.25 0.93 13.06
C LEU A 175 -11.37 0.00 13.58
N ALA A 176 -11.64 -1.11 12.89
CA ALA A 176 -12.70 -2.05 13.25
C ALA A 176 -12.37 -2.86 14.51
N ALA A 177 -11.10 -3.13 14.81
CA ALA A 177 -10.67 -3.80 16.04
C ALA A 177 -10.85 -2.92 17.29
N SER A 178 -11.07 -1.61 17.12
CA SER A 178 -11.30 -0.65 18.21
C SER A 178 -12.57 0.18 17.93
N PRO A 179 -13.76 -0.45 17.95
CA PRO A 179 -15.00 0.22 17.58
C PRO A 179 -15.29 1.41 18.48
N ASN A 180 -15.84 2.47 17.88
CA ASN A 180 -16.19 3.74 18.52
C ASN A 180 -15.00 4.54 19.09
N GLN A 181 -13.77 4.04 19.02
CA GLN A 181 -12.58 4.80 19.38
C GLN A 181 -12.19 5.75 18.23
N VAL A 182 -11.93 7.01 18.60
CA VAL A 182 -11.44 8.02 17.67
C VAL A 182 -9.92 7.97 17.65
N PHE A 183 -9.35 7.91 16.45
CA PHE A 183 -7.91 7.99 16.22
C PHE A 183 -7.59 9.25 15.44
N THR A 184 -6.55 9.99 15.84
CA THR A 184 -6.09 11.13 15.07
C THR A 184 -5.37 10.64 13.80
N ARG A 185 -5.18 11.54 12.83
CA ARG A 185 -4.45 11.23 11.60
C ARG A 185 -3.01 10.81 11.89
N GLU A 186 -2.37 11.51 12.84
CA GLU A 186 -1.02 11.22 13.29
C GLU A 186 -0.95 9.83 13.93
N GLN A 187 -1.88 9.50 14.82
CA GLN A 187 -1.92 8.16 15.44
C GLN A 187 -2.07 7.05 14.41
N LEU A 188 -2.96 7.24 13.42
CA LEU A 188 -3.14 6.27 12.35
C LEU A 188 -1.90 6.16 11.48
N LEU A 189 -1.24 7.28 11.19
CA LEU A 189 -0.01 7.31 10.43
C LEU A 189 1.10 6.55 11.16
N ASP A 190 1.35 6.87 12.44
CA ASP A 190 2.38 6.24 13.25
C ASP A 190 2.15 4.72 13.39
N GLN A 191 0.92 4.31 13.64
CA GLN A 191 0.59 2.89 13.84
C GLN A 191 0.69 2.05 12.58
N LEU A 192 0.32 2.61 11.43
CA LEU A 192 0.21 1.86 10.18
C LEU A 192 1.40 2.08 9.23
N TRP A 193 2.04 3.24 9.26
CA TRP A 193 3.21 3.56 8.44
C TRP A 193 4.51 3.55 9.24
N GLY A 194 4.42 3.68 10.56
CA GLY A 194 5.56 3.66 11.48
C GLY A 194 5.95 5.06 11.96
N TYR A 195 6.54 5.12 13.17
CA TYR A 195 6.91 6.38 13.85
C TYR A 195 7.95 7.22 13.07
N GLU A 196 8.76 6.58 12.23
CA GLU A 196 9.77 7.27 11.39
C GLU A 196 9.20 7.73 10.03
N TYR A 197 7.89 7.60 9.82
CA TYR A 197 7.27 8.02 8.58
C TYR A 197 7.19 9.55 8.48
N ILE A 198 8.05 10.16 7.66
CA ILE A 198 8.10 11.61 7.40
C ILE A 198 7.08 11.99 6.28
N GLY A 199 5.92 11.37 6.26
CA GLY A 199 4.88 11.65 5.27
C GLY A 199 3.78 12.60 5.78
N ASP A 200 2.95 13.08 4.84
CA ASP A 200 1.80 13.91 5.16
C ASP A 200 0.67 13.08 5.78
N THR A 201 0.03 13.59 6.83
CA THR A 201 -1.14 12.97 7.47
C THR A 201 -2.33 12.80 6.52
N ARG A 202 -2.37 13.54 5.41
CA ARG A 202 -3.35 13.38 4.33
C ARG A 202 -3.31 12.02 3.64
N THR A 203 -2.19 11.29 3.77
CA THR A 203 -2.10 9.88 3.33
C THR A 203 -3.23 9.04 3.94
N VAL A 204 -3.55 9.27 5.22
CA VAL A 204 -4.66 8.60 5.90
C VAL A 204 -6.00 8.95 5.25
N ASP A 205 -6.24 10.23 4.92
CA ASP A 205 -7.50 10.70 4.33
C ASP A 205 -7.76 10.01 2.98
N VAL A 206 -6.71 9.83 2.19
CA VAL A 206 -6.79 9.14 0.88
C VAL A 206 -7.19 7.67 1.06
N HIS A 207 -6.55 6.97 1.99
CA HIS A 207 -6.89 5.56 2.23
C HIS A 207 -8.30 5.40 2.83
N ILE A 208 -8.75 6.31 3.69
CA ILE A 208 -10.14 6.33 4.18
C ILE A 208 -11.14 6.56 3.03
N LYS A 209 -10.84 7.49 2.10
CA LYS A 209 -11.69 7.71 0.92
C LYS A 209 -11.85 6.42 0.11
N ARG A 210 -10.75 5.73 -0.21
CA ARG A 210 -10.77 4.48 -0.96
C ARG A 210 -11.50 3.35 -0.23
N LEU A 211 -11.31 3.24 1.08
CA LEU A 211 -12.07 2.29 1.88
C LEU A 211 -13.56 2.51 1.73
N ARG A 212 -14.03 3.77 1.87
CA ARG A 212 -15.45 4.12 1.71
C ARG A 212 -16.00 3.86 0.31
N GLU A 213 -15.16 3.93 -0.71
CA GLU A 213 -15.54 3.58 -2.09
C GLU A 213 -15.74 2.08 -2.27
N LYS A 214 -14.92 1.26 -1.59
CA LYS A 214 -14.95 -0.21 -1.67
C LYS A 214 -15.98 -0.83 -0.71
N ILE A 215 -16.10 -0.28 0.49
CA ILE A 215 -17.05 -0.73 1.51
C ILE A 215 -18.07 0.40 1.76
N LYS A 216 -19.32 0.13 1.42
CA LYS A 216 -20.41 1.08 1.66
C LYS A 216 -20.80 1.07 3.15
N ASP A 217 -21.33 2.18 3.63
CA ASP A 217 -21.88 2.26 4.99
C ASP A 217 -22.99 1.20 5.19
N HIS A 218 -22.89 0.52 6.31
CA HIS A 218 -23.90 -0.45 6.74
C HIS A 218 -24.83 0.18 7.81
N PRO A 219 -26.09 -0.24 7.95
CA PRO A 219 -26.99 0.31 8.99
C PRO A 219 -26.44 0.23 10.40
N THR A 220 -25.61 -0.76 10.73
CA THR A 220 -25.06 -1.01 12.08
C THR A 220 -23.63 -0.51 12.26
N TRP A 221 -22.90 -0.22 11.20
CA TRP A 221 -21.53 0.30 11.30
C TRP A 221 -21.18 1.20 10.10
N LYS A 222 -20.19 2.07 10.30
CA LYS A 222 -19.60 2.90 9.23
C LYS A 222 -18.23 3.45 9.63
N ILE A 223 -17.44 3.89 8.67
CA ILE A 223 -16.24 4.67 8.94
C ILE A 223 -16.65 6.14 9.04
N SER A 224 -16.61 6.71 10.24
CA SER A 224 -17.02 8.09 10.53
C SER A 224 -15.83 9.02 10.64
N THR A 225 -15.99 10.25 10.09
CA THR A 225 -15.05 11.35 10.29
C THR A 225 -15.43 12.13 11.54
N VAL A 226 -14.46 12.34 12.41
CA VAL A 226 -14.58 13.29 13.52
C VAL A 226 -13.84 14.55 13.11
N TRP A 227 -14.60 15.58 12.74
CA TRP A 227 -14.09 16.81 12.18
C TRP A 227 -13.02 17.46 13.05
N GLY A 228 -11.90 17.85 12.44
CA GLY A 228 -10.75 18.44 13.14
C GLY A 228 -9.90 17.46 13.93
N ILE A 229 -10.29 16.18 14.06
CA ILE A 229 -9.57 15.17 14.85
C ILE A 229 -9.08 14.03 13.97
N GLY A 230 -9.97 13.22 13.40
CA GLY A 230 -9.57 12.02 12.65
C GLY A 230 -10.74 11.10 12.33
N TYR A 231 -10.56 9.81 12.56
CA TYR A 231 -11.49 8.77 12.10
C TYR A 231 -11.81 7.75 13.19
N LYS A 232 -12.96 7.11 13.06
CA LYS A 232 -13.38 5.97 13.87
C LYS A 232 -14.20 4.97 13.05
N PHE A 233 -14.19 3.71 13.44
CA PHE A 233 -15.19 2.73 13.02
C PHE A 233 -16.35 2.81 13.99
N GLU A 234 -17.46 3.39 13.56
CA GLU A 234 -18.64 3.62 14.38
C GLU A 234 -19.57 2.43 14.29
N VAL A 235 -19.88 1.84 15.45
CA VAL A 235 -20.86 0.76 15.61
C VAL A 235 -22.03 1.30 16.41
N LYS A 236 -23.24 1.07 15.93
CA LYS A 236 -24.51 1.45 16.57
C LYS A 236 -24.99 0.36 17.52
#